data_e12c6ac373591c2dc175268331327b71
#
_entry.id   e12c6ac373591c2dc175268331327b71
#
_cell.length_a   1.000
_cell.length_b   1.000
_cell.length_c   1.000
_cell.angle_alpha   90.00
_cell.angle_beta   90.00
_cell.angle_gamma   90.00
#
_symmetry.space_group_name_H-M   'P 1'
#
loop_
_entity.id
_entity.type
_entity.pdbx_description
1 polymer ?
#
loop_
_entity_poly.entity_id
_entity_poly.type
_entity_poly.pdbx_seq_one_letter_code
_entity_poly.pdbx_strand_id
1 'polypeptide(L)'
;MSAGWLRACALVMLGLFSVSALAKDKTAIVIGGGLSGLTAAYELQNKGWQVTLLEAKPSLGGRSGMATSEWIGNDKTQPVLNKYVSTFNLSTTPAPEFVRVPSYLIDGVYYTAADLAAKEPATAEALKRFEKTVDDLARSIEDPQNPAANSTLHALDQINVSNWLDRLSLPATARQLVNQQIRTRYDEPSRLSLLY
;
A
#
# COMPACT_ATOMS: atom_id res chain seq x y z
N MET A 1 -33.61 18.70 -66.22
CA MET A 1 -32.93 18.29 -64.96
C MET A 1 -31.94 19.39 -64.60
N SER A 2 -32.28 20.15 -63.63
CA SER A 2 -31.62 21.47 -63.32
C SER A 2 -30.27 21.32 -62.67
N ALA A 3 -29.32 22.17 -63.09
CA ALA A 3 -27.93 22.23 -62.57
C ALA A 3 -27.81 22.42 -61.06
N GLY A 4 -28.92 22.63 -60.36
CA GLY A 4 -28.95 22.79 -58.88
C GLY A 4 -28.70 21.52 -58.08
N TRP A 5 -29.09 20.36 -58.59
CA TRP A 5 -28.95 19.08 -57.91
C TRP A 5 -27.49 18.57 -57.91
N LEU A 6 -26.75 18.84 -58.99
CA LEU A 6 -25.32 18.50 -59.05
C LEU A 6 -24.45 19.32 -58.11
N ARG A 7 -24.82 20.57 -57.83
CA ARG A 7 -24.11 21.42 -56.86
C ARG A 7 -24.37 21.02 -55.39
N ALA A 8 -25.58 20.56 -55.08
CA ALA A 8 -25.93 20.05 -53.76
C ALA A 8 -25.24 18.73 -53.44
N CYS A 9 -25.12 17.82 -54.40
CA CYS A 9 -24.37 16.57 -54.20
C CYS A 9 -22.85 16.78 -54.05
N ALA A 10 -22.27 17.76 -54.73
CA ALA A 10 -20.84 18.09 -54.58
C ALA A 10 -20.51 18.67 -53.22
N LEU A 11 -21.40 19.50 -52.63
CA LEU A 11 -21.22 20.05 -51.28
C LEU A 11 -21.38 19.00 -50.17
N VAL A 12 -22.27 18.02 -50.33
CA VAL A 12 -22.44 16.92 -49.40
C VAL A 12 -21.25 15.94 -49.44
N MET A 13 -20.66 15.72 -50.60
CA MET A 13 -19.45 14.89 -50.74
C MET A 13 -18.21 15.56 -50.17
N LEU A 14 -18.07 16.89 -50.18
CA LEU A 14 -16.95 17.60 -49.53
C LEU A 14 -17.08 17.60 -47.98
N GLY A 15 -18.29 17.46 -47.43
CA GLY A 15 -18.52 17.41 -45.97
C GLY A 15 -18.18 16.07 -45.32
N LEU A 16 -17.90 15.01 -46.09
CA LEU A 16 -17.57 13.68 -45.58
C LEU A 16 -16.05 13.38 -45.53
N PHE A 17 -15.23 14.28 -46.01
CA PHE A 17 -13.81 14.27 -45.61
C PHE A 17 -13.72 14.75 -44.18
N SER A 18 -14.13 13.86 -43.25
CA SER A 18 -13.73 13.97 -41.86
C SER A 18 -12.21 14.16 -41.84
N VAL A 19 -11.78 15.34 -41.47
CA VAL A 19 -10.40 15.55 -41.08
C VAL A 19 -10.17 14.58 -39.94
N SER A 20 -9.64 13.41 -40.27
CA SER A 20 -8.97 12.57 -39.28
C SER A 20 -7.87 13.46 -38.74
N ALA A 21 -8.19 14.22 -37.68
CA ALA A 21 -7.17 14.87 -36.90
C ALA A 21 -6.15 13.76 -36.63
N LEU A 22 -4.95 13.89 -37.19
CA LEU A 22 -3.81 13.02 -36.88
C LEU A 22 -3.61 13.18 -35.39
N ALA A 23 -4.32 12.35 -34.62
CA ALA A 23 -4.10 12.23 -33.20
C ALA A 23 -2.65 11.79 -33.11
N LYS A 24 -1.78 12.72 -32.73
CA LYS A 24 -0.36 12.44 -32.52
C LYS A 24 -0.30 11.24 -31.61
N ASP A 25 0.32 10.15 -32.07
CA ASP A 25 0.44 8.92 -31.29
C ASP A 25 1.01 9.26 -29.93
N LYS A 26 0.23 8.95 -28.89
CA LYS A 26 0.67 9.19 -27.51
C LYS A 26 1.72 8.15 -27.19
N THR A 27 2.95 8.59 -26.94
CA THR A 27 4.06 7.73 -26.58
C THR A 27 4.48 7.95 -25.15
N ALA A 28 4.89 6.88 -24.46
CA ALA A 28 5.42 6.94 -23.11
C ALA A 28 6.59 5.97 -22.95
N ILE A 29 7.57 6.37 -22.14
CA ILE A 29 8.66 5.50 -21.70
C ILE A 29 8.47 5.28 -20.20
N VAL A 30 8.37 4.01 -19.81
CA VAL A 30 8.30 3.59 -18.40
C VAL A 30 9.64 2.98 -18.02
N ILE A 31 10.28 3.51 -16.99
CA ILE A 31 11.58 3.05 -16.50
C ILE A 31 11.37 2.20 -15.26
N GLY A 32 11.76 0.93 -15.34
CA GLY A 32 11.63 -0.07 -14.29
C GLY A 32 10.45 -1.01 -14.50
N GLY A 33 10.72 -2.31 -14.61
CA GLY A 33 9.75 -3.39 -14.81
C GLY A 33 9.29 -4.05 -13.52
N GLY A 34 9.30 -3.34 -12.40
CA GLY A 34 8.66 -3.77 -11.16
C GLY A 34 7.14 -3.61 -11.21
N LEU A 35 6.44 -3.96 -10.13
CA LEU A 35 4.98 -3.94 -10.06
C LEU A 35 4.39 -2.58 -10.48
N SER A 36 4.94 -1.48 -9.97
CA SER A 36 4.47 -0.12 -10.30
C SER A 36 4.66 0.22 -11.77
N GLY A 37 5.82 -0.10 -12.35
CA GLY A 37 6.11 0.17 -13.76
C GLY A 37 5.27 -0.68 -14.70
N LEU A 38 5.08 -1.96 -14.39
CA LEU A 38 4.20 -2.85 -15.15
C LEU A 38 2.74 -2.37 -15.10
N THR A 39 2.26 -1.94 -13.94
CA THR A 39 0.92 -1.37 -13.79
C THR A 39 0.78 -0.08 -14.60
N ALA A 40 1.75 0.83 -14.54
CA ALA A 40 1.73 2.06 -15.31
C ALA A 40 1.72 1.78 -16.82
N ALA A 41 2.55 0.86 -17.29
CA ALA A 41 2.61 0.46 -18.69
C ALA A 41 1.27 -0.13 -19.16
N TYR A 42 0.69 -1.03 -18.38
CA TYR A 42 -0.61 -1.65 -18.66
C TYR A 42 -1.73 -0.61 -18.75
N GLU A 43 -1.84 0.28 -17.77
CA GLU A 43 -2.90 1.31 -17.76
C GLU A 43 -2.73 2.33 -18.90
N LEU A 44 -1.48 2.67 -19.26
CA LEU A 44 -1.22 3.54 -20.40
C LEU A 44 -1.58 2.87 -21.73
N GLN A 45 -1.21 1.61 -21.91
CA GLN A 45 -1.61 0.84 -23.12
C GLN A 45 -3.12 0.75 -23.25
N ASN A 46 -3.85 0.48 -22.17
CA ASN A 46 -5.30 0.44 -22.16
C ASN A 46 -5.95 1.79 -22.52
N LYS A 47 -5.21 2.89 -22.39
CA LYS A 47 -5.63 4.24 -22.81
C LYS A 47 -5.12 4.63 -24.21
N GLY A 48 -4.60 3.68 -24.98
CA GLY A 48 -4.16 3.88 -26.35
C GLY A 48 -2.78 4.55 -26.48
N TRP A 49 -1.93 4.49 -25.44
CA TRP A 49 -0.56 4.94 -25.54
C TRP A 49 0.34 3.84 -26.12
N GLN A 50 1.31 4.24 -26.93
CA GLN A 50 2.44 3.38 -27.30
C GLN A 50 3.45 3.44 -26.15
N VAL A 51 3.67 2.32 -25.47
CA VAL A 51 4.52 2.28 -24.26
C VAL A 51 5.78 1.49 -24.55
N THR A 52 6.92 2.09 -24.22
CA THR A 52 8.21 1.41 -24.15
C THR A 52 8.57 1.21 -22.67
N LEU A 53 8.70 -0.05 -22.24
CA LEU A 53 9.14 -0.39 -20.89
C LEU A 53 10.66 -0.71 -20.93
N LEU A 54 11.43 -0.03 -20.09
CA LEU A 54 12.86 -0.25 -19.91
C LEU A 54 13.11 -0.89 -18.56
N GLU A 55 13.79 -2.03 -18.55
CA GLU A 55 14.19 -2.74 -17.32
C GLU A 55 15.70 -3.03 -17.38
N ALA A 56 16.40 -2.76 -16.26
CA ALA A 56 17.84 -2.95 -16.16
C ALA A 56 18.24 -4.43 -15.91
N LYS A 57 17.33 -5.22 -15.34
CA LYS A 57 17.56 -6.64 -15.07
C LYS A 57 17.03 -7.50 -16.23
N PRO A 58 17.54 -8.73 -16.39
CA PRO A 58 17.04 -9.63 -17.43
C PRO A 58 15.62 -10.16 -17.20
N SER A 59 15.01 -9.92 -16.03
CA SER A 59 13.66 -10.34 -15.69
C SER A 59 12.82 -9.19 -15.15
N LEU A 60 11.53 -9.21 -15.49
CA LEU A 60 10.52 -8.31 -14.94
C LEU A 60 10.08 -8.76 -13.53
N GLY A 61 9.33 -7.91 -12.83
CA GLY A 61 8.74 -8.19 -11.52
C GLY A 61 9.45 -7.47 -10.36
N GLY A 62 10.70 -7.06 -10.52
CA GLY A 62 11.44 -6.34 -9.48
C GLY A 62 11.52 -7.16 -8.18
N ARG A 63 11.14 -6.57 -7.06
CA ARG A 63 11.12 -7.24 -5.75
C ARG A 63 10.02 -8.28 -5.61
N SER A 64 8.91 -8.14 -6.33
CA SER A 64 7.79 -9.10 -6.33
C SER A 64 8.08 -10.33 -7.20
N GLY A 65 9.09 -10.29 -8.05
CA GLY A 65 9.54 -11.43 -8.87
C GLY A 65 10.35 -12.47 -8.08
N MET A 66 10.69 -12.20 -6.82
CA MET A 66 11.30 -13.19 -5.94
C MET A 66 10.16 -14.00 -5.30
N ALA A 67 10.33 -15.31 -5.19
CA ALA A 67 9.31 -16.24 -4.65
C ALA A 67 9.09 -16.02 -3.14
N THR A 68 8.58 -14.85 -2.78
CA THR A 68 8.15 -14.53 -1.43
C THR A 68 6.64 -14.70 -1.37
N SER A 69 6.17 -15.45 -0.39
CA SER A 69 4.73 -15.56 -0.14
C SER A 69 4.20 -14.21 0.30
N GLU A 70 3.37 -13.60 -0.53
CA GLU A 70 2.74 -12.33 -0.23
C GLU A 70 1.27 -12.56 0.16
N TRP A 71 0.87 -11.93 1.23
CA TRP A 71 -0.52 -11.93 1.65
C TRP A 71 -1.26 -10.83 0.89
N ILE A 72 -2.35 -11.19 0.26
CA ILE A 72 -3.25 -10.24 -0.41
C ILE A 72 -4.42 -9.95 0.52
N GLY A 73 -4.66 -8.67 0.78
CA GLY A 73 -5.85 -8.21 1.49
C GLY A 73 -7.12 -8.39 0.65
N ASN A 74 -8.26 -8.14 1.25
CA ASN A 74 -9.55 -8.18 0.56
C ASN A 74 -9.86 -6.86 -0.17
N ASP A 75 -11.02 -6.80 -0.84
CA ASP A 75 -11.47 -5.63 -1.61
C ASP A 75 -11.62 -4.35 -0.78
N LYS A 76 -11.83 -4.47 0.54
CA LYS A 76 -11.92 -3.31 1.43
C LYS A 76 -10.55 -2.76 1.79
N THR A 77 -9.55 -3.63 1.95
CA THR A 77 -8.20 -3.26 2.40
C THR A 77 -7.24 -3.01 1.24
N GLN A 78 -7.40 -3.72 0.12
CA GLN A 78 -6.54 -3.61 -1.06
C GLN A 78 -7.35 -3.66 -2.36
N PRO A 79 -8.26 -2.70 -2.59
CA PRO A 79 -9.18 -2.74 -3.75
C PRO A 79 -8.46 -2.70 -5.09
N VAL A 80 -7.38 -1.94 -5.21
CA VAL A 80 -6.62 -1.82 -6.46
C VAL A 80 -5.93 -3.14 -6.81
N LEU A 81 -5.30 -3.80 -5.83
CA LEU A 81 -4.65 -5.09 -6.08
C LEU A 81 -5.68 -6.16 -6.47
N ASN A 82 -6.79 -6.24 -5.76
CA ASN A 82 -7.87 -7.20 -6.06
C ASN A 82 -8.50 -6.96 -7.43
N LYS A 83 -8.61 -5.70 -7.88
CA LYS A 83 -9.00 -5.39 -9.28
C LYS A 83 -8.07 -6.09 -10.27
N TYR A 84 -6.74 -6.05 -10.09
CA TYR A 84 -5.81 -6.71 -11.01
C TYR A 84 -5.81 -8.23 -10.88
N VAL A 85 -5.96 -8.76 -9.66
CA VAL A 85 -6.17 -10.20 -9.44
C VAL A 85 -7.35 -10.69 -10.29
N SER A 86 -8.48 -9.98 -10.26
CA SER A 86 -9.67 -10.29 -11.06
C SER A 86 -9.45 -10.05 -12.56
N THR A 87 -8.82 -8.92 -12.94
CA THR A 87 -8.58 -8.57 -14.35
C THR A 87 -7.70 -9.61 -15.06
N PHE A 88 -6.71 -10.15 -14.36
CA PHE A 88 -5.81 -11.17 -14.90
C PHE A 88 -6.24 -12.60 -14.58
N ASN A 89 -7.42 -12.78 -13.97
CA ASN A 89 -7.97 -14.09 -13.58
C ASN A 89 -6.96 -14.93 -12.78
N LEU A 90 -6.30 -14.29 -11.80
CA LEU A 90 -5.30 -14.95 -10.95
C LEU A 90 -6.00 -15.76 -9.85
N SER A 91 -5.51 -16.97 -9.62
CA SER A 91 -5.98 -17.79 -8.52
C SER A 91 -5.34 -17.36 -7.20
N THR A 92 -6.16 -17.25 -6.16
CA THR A 92 -5.71 -17.02 -4.79
C THR A 92 -6.10 -18.21 -3.92
N THR A 93 -5.27 -18.50 -2.92
CA THR A 93 -5.58 -19.52 -1.91
C THR A 93 -5.92 -18.82 -0.60
N PRO A 94 -7.00 -19.23 0.09
CA PRO A 94 -7.29 -18.66 1.42
C PRO A 94 -6.08 -18.81 2.34
N ALA A 95 -5.76 -17.72 3.06
CA ALA A 95 -4.72 -17.77 4.07
C ALA A 95 -5.11 -18.77 5.15
N PRO A 96 -4.19 -19.63 5.63
CA PRO A 96 -4.46 -20.46 6.80
C PRO A 96 -4.88 -19.56 7.96
N GLU A 97 -5.90 -19.96 8.70
CA GLU A 97 -6.21 -19.34 9.99
C GLU A 97 -5.06 -19.60 10.95
N PHE A 98 -4.11 -18.69 10.98
CA PHE A 98 -3.14 -18.68 12.06
C PHE A 98 -3.84 -18.13 13.31
N VAL A 99 -4.17 -18.99 14.22
CA VAL A 99 -4.42 -18.59 15.60
C VAL A 99 -3.10 -18.01 16.11
N ARG A 100 -2.95 -16.71 16.02
CA ARG A 100 -1.78 -16.02 16.58
C ARG A 100 -1.89 -16.08 18.09
N VAL A 101 -1.29 -17.12 18.66
CA VAL A 101 -0.99 -17.10 20.08
C VAL A 101 0.21 -16.16 20.25
N PRO A 102 0.05 -14.99 20.88
CA PRO A 102 1.18 -14.11 21.15
C PRO A 102 2.27 -14.89 21.88
N SER A 103 3.47 -14.86 21.32
CA SER A 103 4.63 -15.52 21.92
C SER A 103 5.83 -14.59 21.86
N TYR A 104 6.67 -14.68 22.85
CA TYR A 104 7.79 -13.77 23.09
C TYR A 104 9.05 -14.55 23.31
N LEU A 105 10.16 -14.10 22.77
CA LEU A 105 11.49 -14.60 23.05
C LEU A 105 12.24 -13.50 23.83
N ILE A 106 12.52 -13.75 25.11
CA ILE A 106 13.18 -12.80 26.02
C ILE A 106 14.40 -13.50 26.59
N ASP A 107 15.58 -12.99 26.31
CA ASP A 107 16.88 -13.51 26.76
C ASP A 107 17.05 -15.03 26.49
N GLY A 108 16.61 -15.47 25.31
CA GLY A 108 16.68 -16.87 24.90
C GLY A 108 15.60 -17.79 25.49
N VAL A 109 14.70 -17.25 26.31
CA VAL A 109 13.58 -18.00 26.89
C VAL A 109 12.30 -17.69 26.13
N TYR A 110 11.57 -18.75 25.75
CA TYR A 110 10.30 -18.64 25.08
C TYR A 110 9.16 -18.51 26.10
N TYR A 111 8.28 -17.54 25.87
CA TYR A 111 7.09 -17.29 26.68
C TYR A 111 5.85 -17.32 25.80
N THR A 112 4.82 -18.02 26.23
CA THR A 112 3.45 -17.76 25.78
C THR A 112 2.91 -16.49 26.45
N ALA A 113 1.78 -15.95 26.00
CA ALA A 113 1.15 -14.81 26.67
C ALA A 113 0.78 -15.16 28.13
N ALA A 114 0.35 -16.40 28.40
CA ALA A 114 0.04 -16.87 29.75
C ALA A 114 1.30 -16.96 30.63
N ASP A 115 2.42 -17.49 30.07
CA ASP A 115 3.70 -17.54 30.79
C ASP A 115 4.22 -16.13 31.12
N LEU A 116 4.10 -15.21 30.15
CA LEU A 116 4.52 -13.83 30.38
C LEU A 116 3.69 -13.18 31.48
N ALA A 117 2.36 -13.38 31.48
CA ALA A 117 1.49 -12.84 32.51
C ALA A 117 1.81 -13.43 33.91
N ALA A 118 2.18 -14.70 33.98
CA ALA A 118 2.50 -15.38 35.24
C ALA A 118 3.91 -15.02 35.77
N LYS A 119 4.91 -14.96 34.90
CA LYS A 119 6.33 -14.78 35.28
C LYS A 119 6.80 -13.34 35.25
N GLU A 120 6.20 -12.52 34.38
CA GLU A 120 6.56 -11.13 34.11
C GLU A 120 5.30 -10.22 34.11
N PRO A 121 4.51 -10.20 35.22
CA PRO A 121 3.22 -9.52 35.23
C PRO A 121 3.30 -8.02 34.90
N ALA A 122 4.37 -7.34 35.35
CA ALA A 122 4.56 -5.93 35.06
C ALA A 122 4.80 -5.67 33.54
N THR A 123 5.55 -6.57 32.88
CA THR A 123 5.77 -6.54 31.43
C THR A 123 4.47 -6.80 30.68
N ALA A 124 3.72 -7.82 31.07
CA ALA A 124 2.46 -8.17 30.44
C ALA A 124 1.43 -7.03 30.53
N GLU A 125 1.28 -6.43 31.71
CA GLU A 125 0.39 -5.27 31.93
C GLU A 125 0.84 -4.03 31.14
N ALA A 126 2.15 -3.80 31.03
CA ALA A 126 2.68 -2.68 30.24
C ALA A 126 2.39 -2.86 28.74
N LEU A 127 2.54 -4.08 28.20
CA LEU A 127 2.19 -4.37 26.82
C LEU A 127 0.70 -4.15 26.55
N LYS A 128 -0.15 -4.61 27.43
CA LYS A 128 -1.61 -4.43 27.35
C LYS A 128 -2.01 -2.94 27.37
N ARG A 129 -1.38 -2.15 28.26
CA ARG A 129 -1.60 -0.69 28.28
C ARG A 129 -1.10 -0.04 26.99
N PHE A 130 0.05 -0.47 26.49
CA PHE A 130 0.59 0.01 25.22
C PHE A 130 -0.38 -0.24 24.06
N GLU A 131 -0.86 -1.48 23.88
CA GLU A 131 -1.84 -1.84 22.85
C GLU A 131 -3.10 -0.96 22.96
N LYS A 132 -3.64 -0.81 24.17
CA LYS A 132 -4.79 0.08 24.38
C LYS A 132 -4.50 1.52 23.99
N THR A 133 -3.32 2.04 24.31
CA THR A 133 -2.95 3.42 23.98
C THR A 133 -2.83 3.61 22.45
N VAL A 134 -2.26 2.62 21.74
CA VAL A 134 -2.21 2.63 20.26
C VAL A 134 -3.61 2.60 19.67
N ASP A 135 -4.48 1.73 20.17
CA ASP A 135 -5.88 1.64 19.73
C ASP A 135 -6.64 2.95 19.94
N ASP A 136 -6.44 3.59 21.08
CA ASP A 136 -7.10 4.87 21.41
C ASP A 136 -6.60 5.99 20.48
N LEU A 137 -5.29 6.03 20.17
CA LEU A 137 -4.74 6.96 19.18
C LEU A 137 -5.28 6.68 17.78
N ALA A 138 -5.30 5.42 17.36
CA ALA A 138 -5.80 5.03 16.04
C ALA A 138 -7.27 5.43 15.85
N ARG A 139 -8.10 5.29 16.88
CA ARG A 139 -9.51 5.73 16.86
C ARG A 139 -9.67 7.24 16.76
N SER A 140 -8.66 8.03 17.11
CA SER A 140 -8.72 9.49 16.96
C SER A 140 -8.51 9.95 15.51
N ILE A 141 -8.11 9.05 14.62
CA ILE A 141 -7.95 9.32 13.18
C ILE A 141 -9.29 9.07 12.50
N GLU A 142 -10.07 10.13 12.30
CA GLU A 142 -11.42 10.04 11.71
C GLU A 142 -11.37 9.65 10.22
N ASP A 143 -10.40 10.17 9.49
CA ASP A 143 -10.18 9.85 8.06
C ASP A 143 -8.77 9.30 7.82
N PRO A 144 -8.62 7.96 7.80
CA PRO A 144 -7.32 7.31 7.52
C PRO A 144 -6.76 7.59 6.12
N GLN A 145 -7.59 8.05 5.17
CA GLN A 145 -7.15 8.40 3.82
C GLN A 145 -6.53 9.80 3.76
N ASN A 146 -6.87 10.66 4.72
CA ASN A 146 -6.34 12.00 4.84
C ASN A 146 -6.05 12.34 6.31
N PRO A 147 -5.13 11.64 6.97
CA PRO A 147 -4.87 11.79 8.40
C PRO A 147 -4.37 13.20 8.76
N ALA A 148 -3.76 13.90 7.81
CA ALA A 148 -3.24 15.26 7.99
C ALA A 148 -4.31 16.36 7.87
N ALA A 149 -5.58 16.06 7.58
CA ALA A 149 -6.64 17.05 7.49
C ALA A 149 -6.97 17.71 8.84
N ASN A 150 -6.68 17.03 9.94
CA ASN A 150 -6.94 17.51 11.28
C ASN A 150 -5.67 18.14 11.90
N SER A 151 -5.73 19.41 12.30
CA SER A 151 -4.60 20.12 12.89
C SER A 151 -4.04 19.47 14.16
N THR A 152 -4.88 18.78 14.94
CA THR A 152 -4.45 18.03 16.11
C THR A 152 -3.55 16.85 15.73
N LEU A 153 -3.81 16.20 14.60
CA LEU A 153 -3.00 15.10 14.10
C LEU A 153 -1.65 15.57 13.53
N HIS A 154 -1.57 16.81 13.04
CA HIS A 154 -0.28 17.42 12.66
C HIS A 154 0.74 17.43 13.80
N ALA A 155 0.28 17.61 15.04
CA ALA A 155 1.16 17.56 16.20
C ALA A 155 1.74 16.15 16.44
N LEU A 156 1.00 15.09 16.11
CA LEU A 156 1.48 13.70 16.19
C LEU A 156 2.54 13.43 15.12
N ASP A 157 2.43 14.01 13.95
CA ASP A 157 3.40 13.85 12.87
C ASP A 157 4.78 14.45 13.21
N GLN A 158 4.82 15.43 14.10
CA GLN A 158 6.07 16.04 14.57
C GLN A 158 6.76 15.22 15.68
N ILE A 159 6.14 14.16 16.16
CA ILE A 159 6.67 13.30 17.22
C ILE A 159 7.12 11.98 16.60
N ASN A 160 8.40 11.62 16.75
CA ASN A 160 8.81 10.28 16.39
C ASN A 160 8.38 9.24 17.44
N VAL A 161 8.15 8.02 16.98
CA VAL A 161 7.66 6.92 17.82
C VAL A 161 8.60 6.64 19.00
N SER A 162 9.92 6.75 18.83
CA SER A 162 10.86 6.55 19.95
C SER A 162 10.64 7.53 21.09
N ASN A 163 10.53 8.83 20.77
CA ASN A 163 10.29 9.88 21.77
C ASN A 163 8.94 9.73 22.47
N TRP A 164 7.93 9.25 21.74
CA TRP A 164 6.64 8.95 22.33
C TRP A 164 6.71 7.76 23.29
N LEU A 165 7.38 6.67 22.89
CA LEU A 165 7.58 5.50 23.73
C LEU A 165 8.34 5.83 25.02
N ASP A 166 9.29 6.80 24.99
CA ASP A 166 10.02 7.24 26.19
C ASP A 166 9.09 7.88 27.24
N ARG A 167 8.00 8.52 26.79
CA ARG A 167 7.00 9.14 27.67
C ARG A 167 6.07 8.10 28.33
N LEU A 168 5.96 6.89 27.78
CA LEU A 168 5.07 5.85 28.31
C LEU A 168 5.64 5.15 29.54
N SER A 169 6.91 5.41 29.91
CA SER A 169 7.56 4.80 31.07
C SER A 169 7.42 3.28 31.14
N LEU A 170 7.62 2.63 30.00
CA LEU A 170 7.53 1.16 29.89
C LEU A 170 8.68 0.51 30.67
N PRO A 171 8.46 -0.62 31.37
CA PRO A 171 9.53 -1.47 31.86
C PRO A 171 10.49 -1.87 30.74
N ALA A 172 11.77 -2.07 31.06
CA ALA A 172 12.83 -2.31 30.05
C ALA A 172 12.47 -3.46 29.09
N THR A 173 12.02 -4.59 29.63
CA THR A 173 11.59 -5.76 28.82
C THR A 173 10.41 -5.41 27.89
N ALA A 174 9.37 -4.73 28.42
CA ALA A 174 8.23 -4.31 27.60
C ALA A 174 8.69 -3.35 26.50
N ARG A 175 9.55 -2.38 26.81
CA ARG A 175 10.12 -1.45 25.82
C ARG A 175 10.87 -2.17 24.71
N GLN A 176 11.68 -3.18 25.07
CA GLN A 176 12.43 -4.00 24.12
C GLN A 176 11.50 -4.77 23.19
N LEU A 177 10.45 -5.41 23.72
CA LEU A 177 9.47 -6.16 22.95
C LEU A 177 8.69 -5.24 21.99
N VAL A 178 8.26 -4.07 22.44
CA VAL A 178 7.59 -3.07 21.61
C VAL A 178 8.50 -2.59 20.46
N ASN A 179 9.74 -2.24 20.77
CA ASN A 179 10.72 -1.85 19.75
C ASN A 179 10.93 -2.95 18.71
N GLN A 180 11.05 -4.21 19.14
CA GLN A 180 11.21 -5.34 18.24
C GLN A 180 9.97 -5.54 17.35
N GLN A 181 8.77 -5.41 17.91
CA GLN A 181 7.52 -5.48 17.16
C GLN A 181 7.45 -4.42 16.05
N ILE A 182 7.80 -3.17 16.39
CA ILE A 182 7.79 -2.06 15.44
C ILE A 182 8.83 -2.29 14.33
N ARG A 183 10.06 -2.65 14.68
CA ARG A 183 11.13 -2.94 13.71
C ARG A 183 10.79 -4.07 12.75
N THR A 184 10.11 -5.09 13.24
CA THR A 184 9.74 -6.26 12.42
C THR A 184 8.69 -5.92 11.36
N ARG A 185 7.83 -4.93 11.62
CA ARG A 185 6.69 -4.61 10.75
C ARG A 185 6.88 -3.34 9.92
N TYR A 186 7.67 -2.40 10.42
CA TYR A 186 7.77 -1.05 9.87
C TYR A 186 9.23 -0.62 9.66
N ASP A 187 9.79 0.15 10.58
CA ASP A 187 11.18 0.64 10.56
C ASP A 187 11.65 0.95 12.00
N GLU A 188 12.81 1.56 12.16
CA GLU A 188 13.31 2.04 13.43
C GLU A 188 12.35 3.06 14.06
N PRO A 189 11.94 2.90 15.33
CA PRO A 189 11.00 3.82 16.00
C PRO A 189 11.41 5.29 15.95
N SER A 190 12.71 5.59 15.92
CA SER A 190 13.22 6.95 15.81
C SER A 190 13.03 7.59 14.44
N ARG A 191 12.74 6.80 13.41
CA ARG A 191 12.53 7.22 12.02
C ARG A 191 11.06 7.30 11.64
N LEU A 192 10.18 6.76 12.47
CA LEU A 192 8.74 6.73 12.23
C LEU A 192 8.08 7.94 12.91
N SER A 193 7.19 8.60 12.19
CA SER A 193 6.23 9.54 12.76
C SER A 193 5.19 8.79 13.59
N LEU A 194 4.69 9.41 14.67
CA LEU A 194 3.62 8.83 15.47
C LEU A 194 2.28 8.78 14.74
N LEU A 195 2.13 9.56 13.66
CA LEU A 195 0.95 9.54 12.80
C LEU A 195 1.00 8.42 11.75
N TYR A 196 2.19 7.86 11.47
CA TYR A 196 2.35 6.77 10.51
C TYR A 196 1.64 5.51 11.00
#